data_b812f03608f23d484347e98bc80c49e7
#
_entry.id   b812f03608f23d484347e98bc80c49e7
#
_cell.length_a   1.000
_cell.length_b   1.000
_cell.length_c   1.000
_cell.angle_alpha   90.00
_cell.angle_beta   90.00
_cell.angle_gamma   90.00
#
_symmetry.space_group_name_H-M   'P 1'
#
loop_
_entity.id
_entity.type
_entity.pdbx_description
1 polymer ?
#
loop_
_entity_poly.entity_id
_entity_poly.type
_entity_poly.pdbx_seq_one_letter_code
_entity_poly.pdbx_strand_id
1 'polypeptide(L)'
;VLEPLNFKAVKQDLQKKGLYSKAEDFLEASGKLAVLLYKEEIERAMKTKQFSGFQLLDLHDFPGQGTALVGLLDAFWDSKGLIEASAFRQFCAPVVPLARFAKAVYSGDEMFSASIEVVNYSNAAIDNKQIMWQLADEAGTQISNGRLNVESISKGTVTQCGDIRAELKSVRKASKLYLTVSVEGTEWKNTWPVWVYPRIESLNVGDVLLTQDVEEALAALKQGRKVLFSPKMSYLKGLEGKFLPVFWSPVHFPRQAGTMGLLCNTQHAALRHFPTEMHSNWQWWNLVKRSKVLVVDSLPPVEPIVESIDNFTNNRKLVSVFETKCGKGKLIMSAMDILSEGSDKPEIQQMLYSLVTYMNSESF
;
A
#
# COMPACT_ATOMS: atom_id res chain seq x y z
N VAL A 1 -35.96 13.75 -3.49
CA VAL A 1 -34.64 13.15 -3.17
C VAL A 1 -34.86 11.65 -3.16
N LEU A 2 -34.11 10.91 -4.01
CA LEU A 2 -34.18 9.46 -4.02
C LEU A 2 -33.48 8.89 -2.80
N GLU A 3 -34.06 7.83 -2.24
CA GLU A 3 -33.50 7.14 -1.10
C GLU A 3 -32.24 6.37 -1.54
N PRO A 4 -31.10 6.44 -0.80
CA PRO A 4 -29.85 5.77 -1.18
C PRO A 4 -29.91 4.27 -0.84
N LEU A 5 -30.67 3.51 -1.63
CA LEU A 5 -30.94 2.10 -1.38
C LEU A 5 -29.68 1.21 -1.41
N ASN A 6 -28.69 1.57 -2.21
CA ASN A 6 -27.39 0.89 -2.26
C ASN A 6 -26.64 0.99 -0.93
N PHE A 7 -26.58 2.18 -0.32
CA PHE A 7 -25.95 2.35 1.00
C PHE A 7 -26.68 1.60 2.09
N LYS A 8 -28.03 1.60 2.04
CA LYS A 8 -28.85 0.85 3.00
C LYS A 8 -28.61 -0.65 2.89
N ALA A 9 -28.55 -1.17 1.67
CA ALA A 9 -28.29 -2.59 1.42
C ALA A 9 -26.90 -3.01 1.93
N VAL A 10 -25.86 -2.22 1.63
CA VAL A 10 -24.51 -2.49 2.13
C VAL A 10 -24.44 -2.45 3.65
N LYS A 11 -25.05 -1.42 4.27
CA LYS A 11 -25.13 -1.31 5.74
C LYS A 11 -25.79 -2.53 6.37
N GLN A 12 -26.94 -2.96 5.85
CA GLN A 12 -27.66 -4.13 6.34
C GLN A 12 -26.85 -5.43 6.18
N ASP A 13 -26.15 -5.58 5.07
CA ASP A 13 -25.30 -6.76 4.83
C ASP A 13 -24.09 -6.79 5.77
N LEU A 14 -23.41 -5.66 5.96
CA LEU A 14 -22.31 -5.54 6.93
C LEU A 14 -22.78 -5.82 8.38
N GLN A 15 -23.98 -5.32 8.76
CA GLN A 15 -24.57 -5.61 10.07
C GLN A 15 -24.83 -7.11 10.25
N LYS A 16 -25.46 -7.74 9.25
CA LYS A 16 -25.77 -9.18 9.26
C LYS A 16 -24.50 -10.04 9.38
N LYS A 17 -23.39 -9.60 8.80
CA LYS A 17 -22.10 -10.31 8.82
C LYS A 17 -21.21 -9.94 10.02
N GLY A 18 -21.65 -9.00 10.86
CA GLY A 18 -20.88 -8.53 12.01
C GLY A 18 -19.65 -7.70 11.63
N LEU A 19 -19.67 -7.04 10.47
CA LEU A 19 -18.58 -6.21 9.93
C LEU A 19 -18.85 -4.71 10.02
N TYR A 20 -20.05 -4.31 10.44
CA TYR A 20 -20.45 -2.89 10.41
C TYR A 20 -19.58 -1.98 11.28
N SER A 21 -19.04 -2.49 12.39
CA SER A 21 -18.11 -1.73 13.23
C SER A 21 -16.79 -1.35 12.54
N LYS A 22 -16.45 -2.04 11.44
CA LYS A 22 -15.26 -1.77 10.63
C LYS A 22 -15.56 -0.96 9.36
N ALA A 23 -16.80 -0.50 9.18
CA ALA A 23 -17.21 0.14 7.92
C ALA A 23 -16.40 1.41 7.62
N GLU A 24 -16.10 2.21 8.64
CA GLU A 24 -15.29 3.43 8.52
C GLU A 24 -13.84 3.09 8.19
N ASP A 25 -13.25 2.10 8.87
CA ASP A 25 -11.89 1.62 8.59
C ASP A 25 -11.78 1.09 7.16
N PHE A 26 -12.77 0.34 6.68
CA PHE A 26 -12.80 -0.16 5.31
C PHE A 26 -12.87 0.99 4.29
N LEU A 27 -13.69 2.00 4.57
CA LEU A 27 -13.81 3.18 3.72
C LEU A 27 -12.47 3.94 3.67
N GLU A 28 -11.88 4.20 4.83
CA GLU A 28 -10.61 4.93 4.91
C GLU A 28 -9.49 4.14 4.21
N ALA A 29 -9.29 2.86 4.55
CA ALA A 29 -8.20 2.08 3.99
C ALA A 29 -8.33 1.87 2.48
N SER A 30 -9.54 1.61 1.95
CA SER A 30 -9.76 1.50 0.51
C SER A 30 -9.60 2.84 -0.20
N GLY A 31 -10.07 3.92 0.42
CA GLY A 31 -9.93 5.27 -0.11
C GLY A 31 -8.48 5.75 -0.16
N LYS A 32 -7.66 5.45 0.84
CA LYS A 32 -6.21 5.75 0.83
C LYS A 32 -5.49 4.99 -0.29
N LEU A 33 -5.86 3.74 -0.57
CA LEU A 33 -5.35 3.03 -1.75
C LEU A 33 -5.76 3.73 -3.04
N ALA A 34 -7.00 4.18 -3.17
CA ALA A 34 -7.47 4.90 -4.36
C ALA A 34 -6.67 6.20 -4.57
N VAL A 35 -6.42 6.98 -3.50
CA VAL A 35 -5.56 8.17 -3.55
C VAL A 35 -4.15 7.86 -4.06
N LEU A 36 -3.54 6.78 -3.54
CA LEU A 36 -2.22 6.34 -3.95
C LEU A 36 -2.16 6.05 -5.46
N LEU A 37 -3.19 5.39 -5.97
CA LEU A 37 -3.28 5.01 -7.38
C LEU A 37 -3.64 6.20 -8.28
N TYR A 38 -4.49 7.14 -7.85
CA TYR A 38 -4.72 8.40 -8.56
C TYR A 38 -3.42 9.20 -8.71
N LYS A 39 -2.62 9.32 -7.64
CA LYS A 39 -1.33 9.99 -7.72
C LYS A 39 -0.42 9.33 -8.76
N GLU A 40 -0.30 8.01 -8.73
CA GLU A 40 0.54 7.26 -9.69
C GLU A 40 0.08 7.46 -11.14
N GLU A 41 -1.22 7.36 -11.42
CA GLU A 41 -1.74 7.52 -12.78
C GLU A 41 -1.62 8.97 -13.30
N ILE A 42 -1.89 9.96 -12.47
CA ILE A 42 -1.72 11.37 -12.83
C ILE A 42 -0.25 11.69 -13.11
N GLU A 43 0.67 11.25 -12.24
CA GLU A 43 2.10 11.44 -12.46
C GLU A 43 2.60 10.69 -13.69
N ARG A 44 2.07 9.53 -13.99
CA ARG A 44 2.38 8.75 -15.19
C ARG A 44 2.00 9.49 -16.46
N ALA A 45 0.81 10.11 -16.46
CA ALA A 45 0.39 10.99 -17.55
C ALA A 45 1.35 12.16 -17.71
N MET A 46 1.70 12.85 -16.62
CA MET A 46 2.62 14.01 -16.64
C MET A 46 4.06 13.63 -17.05
N LYS A 47 4.53 12.42 -16.73
CA LYS A 47 5.83 11.90 -17.15
C LYS A 47 5.88 11.53 -18.64
N THR A 48 4.73 11.52 -19.35
CA THR A 48 4.66 11.17 -20.77
C THR A 48 4.92 12.42 -21.62
N LYS A 49 6.01 12.40 -22.41
CA LYS A 49 6.35 13.48 -23.32
C LYS A 49 5.22 13.73 -24.33
N GLN A 50 4.98 15.00 -24.67
CA GLN A 50 3.94 15.42 -25.63
C GLN A 50 2.51 15.07 -25.19
N PHE A 51 2.31 14.80 -23.92
CA PHE A 51 0.98 14.56 -23.36
C PHE A 51 0.30 15.90 -23.10
N SER A 52 -0.89 16.09 -23.66
CA SER A 52 -1.57 17.41 -23.63
C SER A 52 -2.37 17.64 -22.34
N GLY A 53 -2.67 16.61 -21.59
CA GLY A 53 -3.44 16.70 -20.35
C GLY A 53 -4.15 15.39 -20.03
N PHE A 54 -4.92 15.37 -18.96
CA PHE A 54 -5.72 14.23 -18.55
C PHE A 54 -7.10 14.68 -18.05
N GLN A 55 -8.02 13.77 -17.98
CA GLN A 55 -9.32 13.95 -17.37
C GLN A 55 -9.48 12.93 -16.24
N LEU A 56 -9.86 13.41 -15.05
CA LEU A 56 -10.15 12.53 -13.92
C LEU A 56 -11.64 12.19 -13.89
N LEU A 57 -11.97 10.91 -14.04
CA LEU A 57 -13.31 10.38 -13.90
C LEU A 57 -13.35 9.38 -12.73
N ASP A 58 -13.81 9.80 -11.52
CA ASP A 58 -14.35 11.13 -11.19
C ASP A 58 -13.63 11.73 -9.99
N LEU A 59 -13.63 13.06 -9.88
CA LEU A 59 -13.18 13.75 -8.67
C LEU A 59 -14.17 13.58 -7.52
N HIS A 60 -15.48 13.51 -7.82
CA HIS A 60 -16.55 13.26 -6.86
C HIS A 60 -17.38 12.05 -7.27
N ASP A 61 -18.11 11.49 -6.33
CA ASP A 61 -19.05 10.41 -6.62
C ASP A 61 -20.12 10.85 -7.61
N PHE A 62 -20.44 9.99 -8.57
CA PHE A 62 -21.47 10.26 -9.56
C PHE A 62 -22.86 9.81 -9.06
N PRO A 63 -23.74 10.75 -8.64
CA PRO A 63 -25.03 10.39 -8.06
C PRO A 63 -26.02 9.79 -9.05
N GLY A 64 -25.78 9.93 -10.36
CA GLY A 64 -26.59 9.31 -11.43
C GLY A 64 -26.38 7.81 -11.57
N GLN A 65 -25.33 7.26 -10.97
CA GLN A 65 -25.02 5.83 -10.97
C GLN A 65 -24.60 5.40 -9.58
N GLY A 66 -25.49 4.78 -8.85
CA GLY A 66 -25.32 4.46 -7.42
C GLY A 66 -24.17 3.53 -7.06
N THR A 67 -23.39 3.05 -8.02
CA THR A 67 -22.19 2.25 -7.82
C THR A 67 -20.91 2.98 -8.24
N ALA A 68 -21.00 4.20 -8.76
CA ALA A 68 -19.86 5.04 -9.13
C ALA A 68 -19.37 5.87 -7.91
N LEU A 69 -18.93 5.19 -6.86
CA LEU A 69 -18.43 5.75 -5.59
C LEU A 69 -16.90 5.89 -5.62
N VAL A 70 -16.37 6.38 -6.74
CA VAL A 70 -14.93 6.41 -7.04
C VAL A 70 -14.27 7.74 -6.71
N GLY A 71 -15.05 8.77 -6.34
CA GLY A 71 -14.57 10.11 -6.07
C GLY A 71 -13.75 10.23 -4.79
N LEU A 72 -12.88 11.23 -4.75
CA LEU A 72 -12.23 11.72 -3.52
C LEU A 72 -13.17 12.61 -2.70
N LEU A 73 -14.16 13.17 -3.37
CA LEU A 73 -15.28 13.91 -2.81
C LEU A 73 -16.55 13.06 -2.92
N ASP A 74 -17.51 13.31 -2.06
CA ASP A 74 -18.81 12.67 -2.13
C ASP A 74 -19.72 13.30 -3.21
N ALA A 75 -20.96 12.84 -3.33
CA ALA A 75 -21.91 13.34 -4.31
C ALA A 75 -22.36 14.81 -4.09
N PHE A 76 -22.06 15.38 -2.93
CA PHE A 76 -22.34 16.78 -2.55
C PHE A 76 -21.10 17.68 -2.65
N TRP A 77 -19.98 17.16 -3.14
CA TRP A 77 -18.67 17.81 -3.21
C TRP A 77 -17.99 18.00 -1.86
N ASP A 78 -18.45 17.32 -0.82
CA ASP A 78 -17.79 17.32 0.47
C ASP A 78 -16.59 16.34 0.47
N SER A 79 -15.55 16.69 1.20
CA SER A 79 -14.36 15.84 1.31
C SER A 79 -14.69 14.55 2.06
N LYS A 80 -14.24 13.42 1.52
CA LYS A 80 -14.28 12.13 2.23
C LYS A 80 -13.15 11.97 3.27
N GLY A 81 -12.32 13.01 3.50
CA GLY A 81 -11.19 12.95 4.43
C GLY A 81 -10.00 12.10 3.96
N LEU A 82 -9.99 11.68 2.70
CA LEU A 82 -9.00 10.75 2.17
C LEU A 82 -7.66 11.43 1.85
N ILE A 83 -7.70 12.69 1.43
CA ILE A 83 -6.54 13.50 1.08
C ILE A 83 -6.83 14.97 1.33
N GLU A 84 -5.83 15.69 1.83
CA GLU A 84 -5.87 17.15 1.93
C GLU A 84 -5.65 17.82 0.58
N ALA A 85 -6.29 18.96 0.33
CA ALA A 85 -6.14 19.72 -0.91
C ALA A 85 -4.68 20.07 -1.20
N SER A 86 -3.90 20.41 -0.18
CA SER A 86 -2.47 20.72 -0.29
C SER A 86 -1.64 19.51 -0.74
N ALA A 87 -2.00 18.30 -0.33
CA ALA A 87 -1.36 17.07 -0.75
C ALA A 87 -1.75 16.69 -2.18
N PHE A 88 -3.02 16.87 -2.58
CA PHE A 88 -3.46 16.66 -3.95
C PHE A 88 -2.76 17.62 -4.93
N ARG A 89 -2.56 18.87 -4.54
CA ARG A 89 -1.83 19.88 -5.33
C ARG A 89 -0.35 19.53 -5.56
N GLN A 90 0.24 18.65 -4.80
CA GLN A 90 1.62 18.21 -5.03
C GLN A 90 1.79 17.49 -6.39
N PHE A 91 0.76 16.80 -6.85
CA PHE A 91 0.79 16.05 -8.12
C PHE A 91 -0.29 16.49 -9.12
N CYS A 92 -1.10 17.48 -8.78
CA CYS A 92 -2.13 18.06 -9.66
C CYS A 92 -2.10 19.59 -9.57
N ALA A 93 -1.11 20.19 -10.21
CA ALA A 93 -0.86 21.64 -10.24
C ALA A 93 -0.27 22.04 -11.59
N PRO A 94 -0.23 23.35 -11.92
CA PRO A 94 0.39 23.82 -13.16
C PRO A 94 1.88 23.49 -13.29
N VAL A 95 2.59 23.38 -12.18
CA VAL A 95 4.00 22.94 -12.16
C VAL A 95 4.14 21.84 -11.12
N VAL A 96 4.64 20.68 -11.56
CA VAL A 96 4.76 19.49 -10.69
C VAL A 96 6.17 18.90 -10.82
N PRO A 97 6.94 18.86 -9.71
CA PRO A 97 8.14 18.05 -9.62
C PRO A 97 7.78 16.57 -9.71
N LEU A 98 8.57 15.80 -10.44
CA LEU A 98 8.38 14.37 -10.71
C LEU A 98 9.67 13.61 -10.44
N ALA A 99 9.54 12.36 -10.00
CA ALA A 99 10.67 11.47 -9.80
C ALA A 99 10.42 10.10 -10.47
N ARG A 100 11.43 9.57 -11.15
CA ARG A 100 11.43 8.20 -11.69
C ARG A 100 12.44 7.36 -10.91
N PHE A 101 11.98 6.38 -10.20
CA PHE A 101 12.80 5.40 -9.50
C PHE A 101 12.22 3.99 -9.70
N ALA A 102 13.10 2.99 -9.65
CA ALA A 102 12.75 1.65 -10.12
C ALA A 102 11.79 0.88 -9.20
N LYS A 103 11.81 1.16 -7.90
CA LYS A 103 11.05 0.43 -6.88
C LYS A 103 10.83 1.29 -5.64
N ALA A 104 9.81 0.96 -4.86
CA ALA A 104 9.50 1.67 -3.62
C ALA A 104 10.20 1.08 -2.38
N VAL A 105 10.73 -0.14 -2.48
CA VAL A 105 11.36 -0.85 -1.35
C VAL A 105 12.81 -1.20 -1.67
N TYR A 106 13.70 -0.90 -0.75
CA TYR A 106 15.14 -1.12 -0.86
C TYR A 106 15.67 -1.88 0.35
N SER A 107 16.74 -2.64 0.13
CA SER A 107 17.59 -3.13 1.22
C SER A 107 18.54 -2.02 1.68
N GLY A 108 18.92 -2.02 2.95
CA GLY A 108 19.84 -1.02 3.52
C GLY A 108 21.25 -1.02 2.89
N ASP A 109 21.64 -2.07 2.17
CA ASP A 109 22.91 -2.16 1.44
C ASP A 109 22.81 -1.68 -0.02
N GLU A 110 21.62 -1.28 -0.48
CA GLU A 110 21.42 -0.75 -1.83
C GLU A 110 21.63 0.78 -1.90
N MET A 111 21.76 1.24 -3.12
CA MET A 111 21.79 2.66 -3.47
C MET A 111 20.39 3.08 -3.97
N PHE A 112 19.80 4.08 -3.35
CA PHE A 112 18.64 4.75 -3.93
C PHE A 112 19.08 5.63 -5.09
N SER A 113 18.37 5.56 -6.20
CA SER A 113 18.59 6.45 -7.35
C SER A 113 17.26 6.85 -7.98
N ALA A 114 17.16 8.10 -8.41
CA ALA A 114 16.01 8.60 -9.12
C ALA A 114 16.41 9.65 -10.17
N SER A 115 15.70 9.66 -11.30
CA SER A 115 15.76 10.75 -12.28
C SER A 115 14.68 11.78 -11.93
N ILE A 116 15.08 13.03 -11.79
CA ILE A 116 14.20 14.13 -11.39
C ILE A 116 13.80 14.92 -12.63
N GLU A 117 12.49 15.13 -12.74
CA GLU A 117 11.86 15.88 -13.82
C GLU A 117 10.95 16.97 -13.23
N VAL A 118 10.62 17.99 -14.02
CA VAL A 118 9.56 18.95 -13.70
C VAL A 118 8.68 19.13 -14.93
N VAL A 119 7.38 18.94 -14.76
CA VAL A 119 6.39 19.31 -15.78
C VAL A 119 5.93 20.73 -15.52
N ASN A 120 5.80 21.53 -16.60
CA ASN A 120 5.40 22.92 -16.52
C ASN A 120 4.27 23.22 -17.51
N TYR A 121 3.06 23.30 -16.99
CA TYR A 121 1.86 23.76 -17.72
C TYR A 121 1.42 25.18 -17.28
N SER A 122 2.33 25.96 -16.69
CA SER A 122 2.10 27.37 -16.38
C SER A 122 2.17 28.27 -17.62
N ASN A 123 2.04 29.57 -17.43
CA ASN A 123 1.96 30.51 -18.55
C ASN A 123 3.30 30.83 -19.23
N ALA A 124 4.45 30.51 -18.61
CA ALA A 124 5.77 30.80 -19.11
C ALA A 124 6.80 29.72 -18.79
N ALA A 125 7.95 29.75 -19.46
CA ALA A 125 9.13 29.00 -19.02
C ALA A 125 9.60 29.48 -17.64
N ILE A 126 10.28 28.64 -16.90
CA ILE A 126 10.80 28.95 -15.57
C ILE A 126 12.32 28.81 -15.65
N ASP A 127 13.03 29.94 -15.58
CA ASP A 127 14.46 29.97 -15.83
C ASP A 127 15.28 30.09 -14.55
N ASN A 128 16.52 29.59 -14.60
CA ASN A 128 17.54 29.71 -13.56
C ASN A 128 17.05 29.29 -12.17
N LYS A 129 16.54 28.04 -12.06
CA LYS A 129 16.05 27.48 -10.79
C LYS A 129 16.95 26.38 -10.26
N GLN A 130 16.95 26.26 -8.94
CA GLN A 130 17.48 25.08 -8.27
C GLN A 130 16.33 24.15 -7.92
N ILE A 131 16.51 22.87 -8.21
CA ILE A 131 15.63 21.81 -7.74
C ILE A 131 16.26 21.21 -6.50
N MET A 132 15.60 21.41 -5.37
CA MET A 132 16.03 20.87 -4.08
C MET A 132 15.46 19.46 -3.91
N TRP A 133 16.24 18.58 -3.38
CA TRP A 133 15.75 17.26 -3.00
C TRP A 133 16.27 16.83 -1.63
N GLN A 134 15.48 16.06 -0.91
CA GLN A 134 15.89 15.41 0.33
C GLN A 134 15.25 14.04 0.47
N LEU A 135 15.96 13.13 1.09
CA LEU A 135 15.47 11.84 1.56
C LEU A 135 15.57 11.86 3.09
N ALA A 136 14.43 11.78 3.78
CA ALA A 136 14.35 11.88 5.24
C ALA A 136 13.31 10.88 5.80
N ASP A 137 13.43 10.54 7.08
CA ASP A 137 12.42 9.73 7.78
C ASP A 137 11.20 10.56 8.22
N GLU A 138 10.21 9.92 8.82
CA GLU A 138 8.98 10.57 9.32
C GLU A 138 9.24 11.60 10.43
N ALA A 139 10.33 11.46 11.18
CA ALA A 139 10.75 12.41 12.21
C ALA A 139 11.53 13.61 11.63
N GLY A 140 11.78 13.60 10.30
CA GLY A 140 12.57 14.63 9.62
C GLY A 140 14.08 14.39 9.69
N THR A 141 14.54 13.23 10.18
CA THR A 141 15.96 12.88 10.18
C THR A 141 16.42 12.68 8.74
N GLN A 142 17.35 13.51 8.32
CA GLN A 142 17.83 13.55 6.94
C GLN A 142 18.83 12.43 6.69
N ILE A 143 18.56 11.61 5.66
CA ILE A 143 19.46 10.55 5.18
C ILE A 143 20.40 11.12 4.11
N SER A 144 19.84 11.90 3.19
CA SER A 144 20.58 12.53 2.10
C SER A 144 19.83 13.73 1.53
N ASN A 145 20.54 14.66 0.91
CA ASN A 145 19.95 15.81 0.22
C ASN A 145 20.86 16.32 -0.88
N GLY A 146 20.36 17.24 -1.70
CA GLY A 146 21.14 17.89 -2.72
C GLY A 146 20.34 18.91 -3.52
N ARG A 147 21.03 19.46 -4.54
CA ARG A 147 20.49 20.46 -5.45
C ARG A 147 20.86 20.13 -6.88
N LEU A 148 19.97 20.41 -7.81
CA LEU A 148 20.18 20.32 -9.24
C LEU A 148 19.95 21.69 -9.84
N ASN A 149 20.93 22.21 -10.58
CA ASN A 149 20.79 23.50 -11.27
C ASN A 149 20.13 23.26 -12.62
N VAL A 150 19.07 24.01 -12.90
CA VAL A 150 18.30 23.90 -14.15
C VAL A 150 18.24 25.28 -14.80
N GLU A 151 18.78 25.39 -16.02
CA GLU A 151 18.80 26.64 -16.77
C GLU A 151 17.39 27.08 -17.16
N SER A 152 16.57 26.13 -17.66
CA SER A 152 15.20 26.43 -18.04
C SER A 152 14.30 25.20 -17.95
N ILE A 153 13.10 25.38 -17.39
CA ILE A 153 12.01 24.40 -17.38
C ILE A 153 10.98 24.85 -18.42
N SER A 154 11.00 24.20 -19.57
CA SER A 154 10.21 24.60 -20.72
C SER A 154 8.70 24.52 -20.47
N LYS A 155 7.94 25.49 -20.98
CA LYS A 155 6.47 25.47 -20.93
C LYS A 155 5.88 24.36 -21.79
N GLY A 156 4.80 23.75 -21.31
CA GLY A 156 3.97 22.77 -22.06
C GLY A 156 4.61 21.39 -22.20
N THR A 157 5.64 21.07 -21.41
CA THR A 157 6.35 19.79 -21.49
C THR A 157 6.96 19.40 -20.15
N VAL A 158 7.48 18.19 -20.09
CA VAL A 158 8.31 17.69 -18.99
C VAL A 158 9.78 17.92 -19.31
N THR A 159 10.52 18.53 -18.38
CA THR A 159 11.95 18.81 -18.47
C THR A 159 12.70 17.91 -17.50
N GLN A 160 13.72 17.19 -17.99
CA GLN A 160 14.63 16.44 -17.14
C GLN A 160 15.60 17.39 -16.44
N CYS A 161 15.67 17.30 -15.11
CA CYS A 161 16.48 18.19 -14.27
C CYS A 161 17.82 17.55 -13.84
N GLY A 162 17.90 16.23 -13.82
CA GLY A 162 19.10 15.49 -13.46
C GLY A 162 18.79 14.21 -12.66
N ASP A 163 19.87 13.51 -12.30
CA ASP A 163 19.77 12.27 -11.54
C ASP A 163 20.30 12.48 -10.11
N ILE A 164 19.68 11.80 -9.16
CA ILE A 164 20.06 11.83 -7.75
C ILE A 164 20.43 10.43 -7.27
N ARG A 165 21.31 10.36 -6.26
CA ARG A 165 21.70 9.13 -5.60
C ARG A 165 21.83 9.35 -4.11
N ALA A 166 21.46 8.32 -3.32
CA ALA A 166 21.59 8.33 -1.87
C ALA A 166 22.01 6.95 -1.36
N GLU A 167 23.05 6.91 -0.52
CA GLU A 167 23.42 5.69 0.21
C GLU A 167 22.42 5.43 1.34
N LEU A 168 21.96 4.18 1.47
CA LEU A 168 20.97 3.79 2.48
C LEU A 168 21.58 3.09 3.70
N LYS A 169 22.91 2.91 3.73
CA LYS A 169 23.62 2.19 4.80
C LYS A 169 23.45 2.77 6.22
N SER A 170 23.07 4.04 6.33
CA SER A 170 22.79 4.68 7.62
C SER A 170 21.45 4.24 8.22
N VAL A 171 20.55 3.67 7.43
CA VAL A 171 19.25 3.19 7.89
C VAL A 171 19.41 1.82 8.55
N ARG A 172 19.41 1.79 9.89
CA ARG A 172 19.66 0.61 10.69
C ARG A 172 18.41 -0.12 11.18
N LYS A 173 17.24 0.48 10.97
CA LYS A 173 15.92 -0.07 11.34
C LYS A 173 15.03 -0.05 10.11
N ALA A 174 14.08 -0.99 10.05
CA ALA A 174 13.00 -0.93 9.07
C ALA A 174 12.32 0.44 9.14
N SER A 175 12.40 1.20 8.07
CA SER A 175 12.00 2.62 8.07
C SER A 175 11.26 2.96 6.78
N LYS A 176 10.27 3.83 6.93
CA LYS A 176 9.66 4.55 5.83
C LYS A 176 10.34 5.91 5.72
N LEU A 177 10.88 6.19 4.55
CA LEU A 177 11.49 7.46 4.21
C LEU A 177 10.59 8.20 3.22
N TYR A 178 10.83 9.50 3.07
CA TYR A 178 10.18 10.34 2.06
C TYR A 178 11.22 11.01 1.19
N LEU A 179 11.14 10.76 -0.12
CA LEU A 179 11.79 11.60 -1.10
C LEU A 179 10.92 12.83 -1.32
N THR A 180 11.42 14.01 -1.00
CA THR A 180 10.77 15.28 -1.31
C THR A 180 11.60 16.03 -2.35
N VAL A 181 10.95 16.50 -3.40
CA VAL A 181 11.54 17.33 -4.45
C VAL A 181 10.77 18.65 -4.52
N SER A 182 11.49 19.77 -4.56
CA SER A 182 10.87 21.10 -4.62
C SER A 182 11.63 22.04 -5.55
N VAL A 183 10.92 23.03 -6.09
CA VAL A 183 11.52 24.12 -6.89
C VAL A 183 11.79 25.30 -5.96
N GLU A 184 13.06 25.72 -5.87
CA GLU A 184 13.50 26.76 -4.94
C GLU A 184 12.73 28.08 -5.13
N GLY A 185 12.33 28.67 -3.99
CA GLY A 185 11.58 29.93 -3.95
C GLY A 185 10.14 29.85 -4.45
N THR A 186 9.56 28.65 -4.49
CA THR A 186 8.17 28.42 -4.89
C THR A 186 7.46 27.49 -3.91
N GLU A 187 6.14 27.35 -4.06
CA GLU A 187 5.34 26.35 -3.34
C GLU A 187 5.37 24.96 -3.99
N TRP A 188 5.95 24.80 -5.16
CA TRP A 188 5.91 23.56 -5.94
C TRP A 188 6.83 22.53 -5.34
N LYS A 189 6.22 21.50 -4.78
CA LYS A 189 6.91 20.35 -4.21
C LYS A 189 6.10 19.09 -4.45
N ASN A 190 6.77 17.94 -4.44
CA ASN A 190 6.14 16.63 -4.47
C ASN A 190 6.91 15.65 -3.59
N THR A 191 6.21 14.64 -3.07
CA THR A 191 6.78 13.71 -2.07
C THR A 191 6.36 12.28 -2.37
N TRP A 192 7.29 11.34 -2.25
CA TRP A 192 7.07 9.91 -2.45
C TRP A 192 7.62 9.11 -1.27
N PRO A 193 6.86 8.11 -0.78
CA PRO A 193 7.37 7.21 0.24
C PRO A 193 8.34 6.19 -0.37
N VAL A 194 9.38 5.87 0.39
CA VAL A 194 10.39 4.86 0.07
C VAL A 194 10.66 4.05 1.33
N TRP A 195 10.52 2.74 1.27
CA TRP A 195 10.84 1.87 2.40
C TRP A 195 12.26 1.34 2.30
N VAL A 196 12.96 1.35 3.42
CA VAL A 196 14.31 0.79 3.54
C VAL A 196 14.31 -0.21 4.68
N TYR A 197 14.65 -1.45 4.34
CA TYR A 197 14.74 -2.53 5.30
C TYR A 197 16.18 -2.98 5.46
N PRO A 198 16.69 -3.14 6.69
CA PRO A 198 18.01 -3.70 6.91
C PRO A 198 18.10 -5.10 6.33
N ARG A 199 19.25 -5.45 5.80
CA ARG A 199 19.49 -6.82 5.35
C ARG A 199 19.43 -7.77 6.55
N ILE A 200 18.60 -8.79 6.44
CA ILE A 200 18.48 -9.85 7.44
C ILE A 200 19.49 -10.94 7.06
N GLU A 201 20.64 -10.96 7.76
CA GLU A 201 21.70 -11.94 7.49
C GLU A 201 21.34 -13.34 8.00
N SER A 202 20.61 -13.41 9.11
CA SER A 202 20.11 -14.66 9.69
C SER A 202 18.79 -14.44 10.40
N LEU A 203 17.84 -15.33 10.15
CA LEU A 203 16.56 -15.35 10.84
C LEU A 203 16.64 -16.33 12.02
N ASN A 204 16.53 -15.79 13.24
CA ASN A 204 16.40 -16.66 14.42
C ASN A 204 14.97 -17.19 14.50
N VAL A 205 14.76 -18.41 14.07
CA VAL A 205 13.43 -19.05 14.05
C VAL A 205 13.03 -19.59 15.44
N GLY A 206 13.98 -19.77 16.37
CA GLY A 206 13.68 -20.31 17.72
C GLY A 206 12.99 -21.67 17.64
N ASP A 207 11.87 -21.81 18.37
CA ASP A 207 11.03 -23.00 18.39
C ASP A 207 9.87 -22.98 17.36
N VAL A 208 9.81 -21.95 16.53
CA VAL A 208 8.77 -21.78 15.50
C VAL A 208 9.05 -22.72 14.31
N LEU A 209 8.07 -23.52 13.94
CA LEU A 209 8.10 -24.26 12.69
C LEU A 209 7.63 -23.35 11.55
N LEU A 210 8.49 -23.16 10.55
CA LEU A 210 8.13 -22.54 9.28
C LEU A 210 7.82 -23.63 8.26
N THR A 211 6.60 -23.68 7.74
CA THR A 211 6.24 -24.73 6.78
C THR A 211 5.23 -24.29 5.74
N GLN A 212 5.29 -24.94 4.58
CA GLN A 212 4.30 -24.86 3.51
C GLN A 212 3.46 -26.14 3.42
N ASP A 213 3.82 -27.16 4.18
CA ASP A 213 3.16 -28.47 4.19
C ASP A 213 2.07 -28.53 5.27
N VAL A 214 0.86 -28.91 4.87
CA VAL A 214 -0.30 -28.94 5.76
C VAL A 214 -0.22 -30.07 6.78
N GLU A 215 0.31 -31.24 6.39
CA GLU A 215 0.41 -32.38 7.31
C GLU A 215 1.47 -32.15 8.38
N GLU A 216 2.60 -31.55 8.00
CA GLU A 216 3.64 -31.12 8.93
C GLU A 216 3.11 -30.07 9.91
N ALA A 217 2.39 -29.05 9.40
CA ALA A 217 1.76 -28.03 10.23
C ALA A 217 0.80 -28.64 11.25
N LEU A 218 -0.11 -29.53 10.81
CA LEU A 218 -1.08 -30.18 11.68
C LEU A 218 -0.44 -31.07 12.72
N ALA A 219 0.59 -31.85 12.36
CA ALA A 219 1.34 -32.70 13.29
C ALA A 219 2.01 -31.85 14.39
N ALA A 220 2.65 -30.76 14.03
CA ALA A 220 3.30 -29.84 14.97
C ALA A 220 2.29 -29.18 15.91
N LEU A 221 1.16 -28.68 15.38
CA LEU A 221 0.10 -28.07 16.18
C LEU A 221 -0.53 -29.03 17.19
N LYS A 222 -0.72 -30.30 16.82
CA LYS A 222 -1.17 -31.36 17.76
C LYS A 222 -0.19 -31.56 18.92
N GLN A 223 1.10 -31.36 18.68
CA GLN A 223 2.17 -31.44 19.69
C GLN A 223 2.30 -30.16 20.53
N GLY A 224 1.51 -29.13 20.27
CA GLY A 224 1.57 -27.85 21.01
C GLY A 224 2.64 -26.86 20.50
N ARG A 225 3.20 -27.09 19.32
CA ARG A 225 4.24 -26.20 18.77
C ARG A 225 3.65 -24.90 18.21
N LYS A 226 4.52 -23.90 18.05
CA LYS A 226 4.25 -22.67 17.30
C LYS A 226 4.51 -22.92 15.82
N VAL A 227 3.58 -22.58 14.96
CA VAL A 227 3.66 -22.82 13.52
C VAL A 227 3.36 -21.54 12.74
N LEU A 228 4.29 -21.12 11.89
CA LEU A 228 4.04 -20.17 10.81
C LEU A 228 3.79 -20.98 9.53
N PHE A 229 2.52 -21.03 9.15
CA PHE A 229 2.07 -21.78 7.97
C PHE A 229 1.80 -20.83 6.81
N SER A 230 2.59 -20.95 5.75
CA SER A 230 2.42 -20.18 4.50
C SER A 230 2.39 -21.17 3.33
N PRO A 231 1.24 -21.82 3.04
CA PRO A 231 1.15 -22.84 2.02
C PRO A 231 1.41 -22.28 0.62
N LYS A 232 1.80 -23.17 -0.29
CA LYS A 232 1.90 -22.79 -1.71
C LYS A 232 0.57 -22.25 -2.22
N MET A 233 0.61 -21.15 -2.93
CA MET A 233 -0.60 -20.46 -3.41
C MET A 233 -1.50 -21.34 -4.28
N SER A 234 -0.93 -22.33 -4.97
CA SER A 234 -1.68 -23.32 -5.76
C SER A 234 -2.61 -24.22 -4.93
N TYR A 235 -2.33 -24.38 -3.64
CA TYR A 235 -3.16 -25.21 -2.74
C TYR A 235 -4.28 -24.43 -2.06
N LEU A 236 -4.17 -23.08 -2.06
CA LEU A 236 -5.18 -22.26 -1.42
C LEU A 236 -6.39 -22.04 -2.34
N LYS A 237 -7.57 -22.34 -1.78
CA LYS A 237 -8.85 -21.93 -2.35
C LYS A 237 -9.21 -20.58 -1.76
N GLY A 238 -9.10 -19.53 -2.56
CA GLY A 238 -9.36 -18.15 -2.14
C GLY A 238 -9.42 -17.22 -3.34
N LEU A 239 -9.66 -15.95 -3.06
CA LEU A 239 -9.60 -14.91 -4.08
C LEU A 239 -8.14 -14.60 -4.41
N GLU A 240 -7.87 -14.21 -5.63
CA GLU A 240 -6.54 -13.68 -5.97
C GLU A 240 -6.32 -12.33 -5.29
N GLY A 241 -5.13 -12.16 -4.68
CA GLY A 241 -4.70 -10.87 -4.19
C GLY A 241 -4.44 -9.90 -5.34
N LYS A 242 -5.05 -8.74 -5.29
CA LYS A 242 -4.91 -7.69 -6.29
C LYS A 242 -4.57 -6.37 -5.61
N PHE A 243 -3.52 -5.71 -6.09
CA PHE A 243 -3.15 -4.36 -5.67
C PHE A 243 -3.82 -3.32 -6.59
N LEU A 244 -5.14 -3.43 -6.71
CA LEU A 244 -5.97 -2.56 -7.54
C LEU A 244 -7.28 -2.29 -6.79
N PRO A 245 -7.85 -1.08 -6.89
CA PRO A 245 -9.18 -0.82 -6.37
C PRO A 245 -10.24 -1.49 -7.26
N VAL A 246 -11.39 -1.73 -6.69
CA VAL A 246 -12.60 -2.00 -7.47
C VAL A 246 -13.02 -0.67 -8.11
N PHE A 247 -13.00 -0.61 -9.43
CA PHE A 247 -13.26 0.64 -10.14
C PHE A 247 -14.75 0.95 -10.28
N TRP A 248 -15.55 -0.03 -10.71
CA TRP A 248 -16.99 0.12 -10.89
C TRP A 248 -17.73 -1.03 -10.22
N SER A 249 -19.05 -1.07 -10.42
CA SER A 249 -19.83 -2.20 -9.92
C SER A 249 -19.32 -3.55 -10.46
N PRO A 250 -19.00 -4.52 -9.60
CA PRO A 250 -18.65 -5.88 -10.02
C PRO A 250 -19.76 -6.58 -10.80
N VAL A 251 -21.01 -6.12 -10.69
CA VAL A 251 -22.15 -6.64 -11.46
C VAL A 251 -21.98 -6.31 -12.96
N HIS A 252 -21.55 -5.09 -13.26
CA HIS A 252 -21.32 -4.66 -14.64
C HIS A 252 -19.94 -5.07 -15.17
N PHE A 253 -18.96 -5.20 -14.28
CA PHE A 253 -17.57 -5.52 -14.61
C PHE A 253 -17.06 -6.72 -13.79
N PRO A 254 -17.56 -7.93 -14.03
CA PRO A 254 -17.30 -9.10 -13.19
C PRO A 254 -15.83 -9.58 -13.21
N ARG A 255 -15.00 -9.07 -14.12
CA ARG A 255 -13.59 -9.45 -14.26
C ARG A 255 -12.63 -8.51 -13.54
N GLN A 256 -13.12 -7.44 -12.93
CA GLN A 256 -12.24 -6.54 -12.18
C GLN A 256 -11.82 -7.16 -10.84
N ALA A 257 -10.90 -6.48 -10.14
CA ALA A 257 -10.40 -6.93 -8.84
C ALA A 257 -11.54 -7.22 -7.86
N GLY A 258 -11.43 -8.33 -7.13
CA GLY A 258 -12.41 -8.72 -6.11
C GLY A 258 -12.23 -8.01 -4.78
N THR A 259 -11.09 -7.34 -4.55
CA THR A 259 -10.73 -6.70 -3.28
C THR A 259 -10.44 -5.22 -3.46
N MET A 260 -10.62 -4.45 -2.38
CA MET A 260 -10.50 -2.98 -2.36
C MET A 260 -9.28 -2.51 -1.54
N GLY A 261 -8.29 -3.34 -1.33
CA GLY A 261 -7.10 -3.06 -0.55
C GLY A 261 -7.02 -3.87 0.74
N LEU A 262 -6.08 -3.48 1.59
CA LEU A 262 -5.83 -4.12 2.88
C LEU A 262 -6.28 -3.21 4.03
N LEU A 263 -6.75 -3.85 5.10
CA LEU A 263 -6.86 -3.25 6.43
C LEU A 263 -5.84 -3.96 7.33
N CYS A 264 -4.81 -3.21 7.75
CA CYS A 264 -3.71 -3.70 8.58
C CYS A 264 -3.95 -3.35 10.05
N ASN A 265 -3.89 -4.34 10.94
CA ASN A 265 -3.95 -4.07 12.37
C ASN A 265 -2.59 -3.55 12.88
N THR A 266 -2.38 -2.24 12.77
CA THR A 266 -1.11 -1.58 13.13
C THR A 266 -0.74 -1.68 14.61
N GLN A 267 -1.71 -2.03 15.47
CA GLN A 267 -1.48 -2.24 16.90
C GLN A 267 -1.03 -3.67 17.22
N HIS A 268 -1.15 -4.57 16.25
CA HIS A 268 -0.77 -5.97 16.45
C HIS A 268 0.76 -6.12 16.50
N ALA A 269 1.26 -6.77 17.55
CA ALA A 269 2.70 -6.90 17.78
C ALA A 269 3.45 -7.62 16.64
N ALA A 270 2.76 -8.44 15.86
CA ALA A 270 3.29 -9.11 14.67
C ALA A 270 3.77 -8.14 13.57
N LEU A 271 3.26 -6.91 13.53
CA LEU A 271 3.66 -5.88 12.56
C LEU A 271 4.68 -4.87 13.12
N ARG A 272 5.13 -5.04 14.38
CA ARG A 272 6.05 -4.09 15.03
C ARG A 272 7.34 -3.83 14.24
N HIS A 273 7.85 -4.83 13.55
CA HIS A 273 9.07 -4.73 12.74
C HIS A 273 8.79 -4.58 11.23
N PHE A 274 7.53 -4.39 10.86
CA PHE A 274 7.09 -4.11 9.49
C PHE A 274 6.30 -2.79 9.50
N PRO A 275 6.97 -1.63 9.46
CA PRO A 275 6.31 -0.33 9.50
C PRO A 275 5.25 -0.22 8.43
N THR A 276 4.00 -0.04 8.83
CA THR A 276 2.87 0.06 7.91
C THR A 276 1.81 1.00 8.46
N GLU A 277 1.07 1.62 7.57
CA GLU A 277 -0.19 2.28 7.87
C GLU A 277 -1.32 1.23 7.99
N MET A 278 -2.50 1.68 8.41
CA MET A 278 -3.68 0.81 8.44
C MET A 278 -4.15 0.34 7.06
N HIS A 279 -3.58 0.85 5.99
CA HIS A 279 -3.99 0.60 4.61
C HIS A 279 -2.82 0.14 3.73
N SER A 280 -3.14 -0.33 2.52
CA SER A 280 -2.14 -0.70 1.51
C SER A 280 -1.30 0.50 1.10
N ASN A 281 0.03 0.30 1.05
CA ASN A 281 0.95 1.21 0.39
C ASN A 281 1.95 0.39 -0.44
N TRP A 282 2.90 1.01 -1.15
CA TRP A 282 3.74 0.33 -2.14
C TRP A 282 4.58 -0.83 -1.58
N GLN A 283 4.92 -0.84 -0.28
CA GLN A 283 5.63 -1.99 0.31
C GLN A 283 4.80 -3.28 0.29
N TRP A 284 3.48 -3.19 0.17
CA TRP A 284 2.59 -4.34 0.08
C TRP A 284 2.47 -4.93 -1.33
N TRP A 285 3.00 -4.25 -2.36
CA TRP A 285 2.83 -4.65 -3.76
C TRP A 285 3.21 -6.11 -4.03
N ASN A 286 4.43 -6.51 -3.68
CA ASN A 286 4.90 -7.87 -3.94
C ASN A 286 4.23 -8.91 -3.02
N LEU A 287 3.89 -8.55 -1.78
CA LEU A 287 3.16 -9.42 -0.86
C LEU A 287 1.76 -9.72 -1.40
N VAL A 288 1.04 -8.69 -1.85
CA VAL A 288 -0.33 -8.85 -2.40
C VAL A 288 -0.31 -9.62 -3.72
N LYS A 289 0.65 -9.35 -4.63
CA LYS A 289 0.74 -10.08 -5.90
C LYS A 289 1.06 -11.56 -5.75
N ARG A 290 1.59 -11.96 -4.61
CA ARG A 290 1.93 -13.33 -4.25
C ARG A 290 0.98 -13.88 -3.20
N SER A 291 -0.29 -13.48 -3.22
CA SER A 291 -1.27 -13.86 -2.21
C SER A 291 -2.52 -14.48 -2.80
N LYS A 292 -3.17 -15.27 -1.96
CA LYS A 292 -4.59 -15.57 -2.03
C LYS A 292 -5.26 -14.93 -0.82
N VAL A 293 -6.51 -14.56 -0.96
CA VAL A 293 -7.30 -13.99 0.13
C VAL A 293 -8.30 -15.04 0.60
N LEU A 294 -8.23 -15.39 1.88
CA LEU A 294 -9.06 -16.42 2.46
C LEU A 294 -10.42 -15.88 2.86
N VAL A 295 -11.48 -16.61 2.49
CA VAL A 295 -12.85 -16.35 2.95
C VAL A 295 -13.05 -17.09 4.26
N VAL A 296 -13.23 -16.36 5.36
CA VAL A 296 -13.29 -16.95 6.71
C VAL A 296 -14.67 -16.89 7.35
N ASP A 297 -15.72 -16.62 6.57
CA ASP A 297 -17.10 -16.50 7.08
C ASP A 297 -17.59 -17.74 7.83
N SER A 298 -17.13 -18.93 7.44
CA SER A 298 -17.52 -20.23 8.02
C SER A 298 -16.55 -20.77 9.07
N LEU A 299 -15.43 -20.04 9.32
CA LEU A 299 -14.46 -20.49 10.33
C LEU A 299 -14.86 -20.00 11.73
N PRO A 300 -14.37 -20.66 12.79
CA PRO A 300 -14.35 -20.07 14.12
C PRO A 300 -13.66 -18.69 14.09
N PRO A 301 -13.95 -17.80 15.06
CA PRO A 301 -13.30 -16.50 15.12
C PRO A 301 -11.77 -16.63 15.08
N VAL A 302 -11.14 -15.88 14.17
CA VAL A 302 -9.68 -15.75 14.08
C VAL A 302 -9.31 -14.30 14.40
N GLU A 303 -8.08 -14.05 14.85
CA GLU A 303 -7.56 -12.71 15.07
C GLU A 303 -6.81 -12.22 13.82
N PRO A 304 -7.39 -11.29 13.05
CA PRO A 304 -6.76 -10.79 11.84
C PRO A 304 -5.56 -9.89 12.16
N ILE A 305 -4.43 -10.17 11.49
CA ILE A 305 -3.26 -9.28 11.46
C ILE A 305 -3.35 -8.38 10.21
N VAL A 306 -3.73 -8.99 9.07
CA VAL A 306 -3.95 -8.29 7.80
C VAL A 306 -5.24 -8.82 7.18
N GLU A 307 -6.24 -7.95 7.11
CA GLU A 307 -7.50 -8.21 6.41
C GLU A 307 -7.42 -7.70 4.96
N SER A 308 -8.18 -8.31 4.08
CA SER A 308 -8.46 -7.74 2.75
C SER A 308 -9.88 -7.21 2.74
N ILE A 309 -10.07 -6.04 2.14
CA ILE A 309 -11.37 -5.40 2.05
C ILE A 309 -12.10 -5.97 0.84
N ASP A 310 -13.27 -6.58 1.05
CA ASP A 310 -14.09 -7.11 -0.05
C ASP A 310 -14.83 -5.98 -0.80
N ASN A 311 -15.29 -6.29 -1.98
CA ASN A 311 -16.18 -5.38 -2.68
C ASN A 311 -17.53 -5.28 -1.97
N PHE A 312 -18.17 -4.13 -2.12
CA PHE A 312 -19.42 -3.77 -1.42
C PHE A 312 -20.66 -4.60 -1.85
N THR A 313 -20.54 -5.45 -2.87
CA THR A 313 -21.62 -6.37 -3.27
C THR A 313 -21.56 -7.70 -2.52
N ASN A 314 -20.39 -8.11 -2.03
CA ASN A 314 -20.19 -9.39 -1.36
C ASN A 314 -19.97 -9.24 0.16
N ASN A 315 -19.19 -8.26 0.60
CA ASN A 315 -18.89 -7.99 2.01
C ASN A 315 -18.54 -9.25 2.82
N ARG A 316 -17.68 -10.13 2.27
CA ARG A 316 -17.21 -11.35 2.95
C ARG A 316 -16.16 -10.99 3.99
N LYS A 317 -15.99 -11.83 4.99
CA LYS A 317 -14.85 -11.77 5.91
C LYS A 317 -13.62 -12.28 5.20
N LEU A 318 -12.72 -11.38 4.81
CA LEU A 318 -11.53 -11.70 4.04
C LEU A 318 -10.27 -11.46 4.87
N VAL A 319 -9.39 -12.45 4.94
CA VAL A 319 -8.14 -12.35 5.71
C VAL A 319 -6.96 -12.84 4.88
N SER A 320 -5.84 -12.13 4.97
CA SER A 320 -4.59 -12.51 4.31
C SER A 320 -3.56 -13.06 5.30
N VAL A 321 -3.52 -12.53 6.53
CA VAL A 321 -2.68 -13.03 7.63
C VAL A 321 -3.47 -12.98 8.92
N PHE A 322 -3.49 -14.07 9.67
CA PHE A 322 -4.19 -14.15 10.96
C PHE A 322 -3.49 -15.07 11.93
N GLU A 323 -3.76 -14.89 13.22
CA GLU A 323 -3.37 -15.85 14.25
C GLU A 323 -4.56 -16.56 14.86
N THR A 324 -4.32 -17.76 15.37
CA THR A 324 -5.33 -18.56 16.09
C THR A 324 -4.67 -19.67 16.90
N LYS A 325 -5.41 -20.18 17.86
CA LYS A 325 -5.09 -21.47 18.52
C LYS A 325 -5.63 -22.61 17.67
N CYS A 326 -4.81 -23.61 17.43
CA CYS A 326 -5.20 -24.81 16.70
C CYS A 326 -4.73 -26.06 17.46
N GLY A 327 -5.68 -26.83 17.99
CA GLY A 327 -5.37 -27.93 18.91
C GLY A 327 -4.68 -27.42 20.19
N LYS A 328 -3.49 -27.93 20.48
CA LYS A 328 -2.65 -27.48 21.59
C LYS A 328 -1.66 -26.40 21.20
N GLY A 329 -1.47 -26.18 19.90
CA GLY A 329 -0.48 -25.25 19.34
C GLY A 329 -1.05 -23.89 19.02
N LYS A 330 -0.15 -22.99 18.59
CA LYS A 330 -0.46 -21.65 18.14
C LYS A 330 -0.03 -21.48 16.68
N LEU A 331 -0.88 -20.88 15.89
CA LEU A 331 -0.73 -20.77 14.44
C LEU A 331 -0.76 -19.30 14.01
N ILE A 332 0.22 -18.88 13.23
CA ILE A 332 0.05 -17.79 12.28
C ILE A 332 -0.12 -18.41 10.89
N MET A 333 -1.25 -18.10 10.25
CA MET A 333 -1.53 -18.44 8.86
C MET A 333 -1.26 -17.24 7.98
N SER A 334 -0.37 -17.39 6.98
CA SER A 334 -0.14 -16.39 5.93
C SER A 334 -0.60 -16.93 4.58
N ALA A 335 -1.61 -16.31 4.01
CA ALA A 335 -2.02 -16.53 2.63
C ALA A 335 -1.27 -15.63 1.64
N MET A 336 -0.27 -14.89 2.12
CA MET A 336 0.78 -14.26 1.33
C MET A 336 1.97 -15.22 1.28
N ASP A 337 2.49 -15.46 0.09
CA ASP A 337 3.63 -16.38 -0.09
C ASP A 337 4.93 -15.72 0.38
N ILE A 338 5.33 -16.07 1.59
CA ILE A 338 6.53 -15.53 2.26
C ILE A 338 7.64 -16.58 2.43
N LEU A 339 7.42 -17.83 2.00
CA LEU A 339 8.37 -18.92 2.19
C LEU A 339 8.87 -19.56 0.89
N SER A 340 8.21 -19.36 -0.26
CA SER A 340 8.61 -19.94 -1.55
C SER A 340 9.82 -19.25 -2.18
N GLU A 341 10.36 -19.83 -3.23
CA GLU A 341 11.36 -19.18 -4.09
C GLU A 341 10.91 -17.80 -4.57
N GLY A 342 11.83 -16.83 -4.61
CA GLY A 342 11.55 -15.42 -4.90
C GLY A 342 11.00 -14.63 -3.71
N SER A 343 11.06 -15.18 -2.51
CA SER A 343 10.82 -14.45 -1.25
C SER A 343 12.06 -13.69 -0.74
N ASP A 344 13.06 -13.51 -1.59
CA ASP A 344 14.29 -12.74 -1.34
C ASP A 344 14.10 -11.21 -1.36
N LYS A 345 12.91 -10.75 -1.72
CA LYS A 345 12.60 -9.32 -1.74
C LYS A 345 12.60 -8.72 -0.32
N PRO A 346 13.17 -7.51 -0.13
CA PRO A 346 13.33 -6.93 1.21
C PRO A 346 12.03 -6.87 2.03
N GLU A 347 10.90 -6.53 1.42
CA GLU A 347 9.60 -6.46 2.09
C GLU A 347 9.07 -7.84 2.52
N ILE A 348 9.36 -8.88 1.75
CA ILE A 348 8.93 -10.24 2.08
C ILE A 348 9.77 -10.78 3.24
N GLN A 349 11.09 -10.58 3.17
CA GLN A 349 12.01 -10.94 4.25
C GLN A 349 11.70 -10.18 5.54
N GLN A 350 11.39 -8.88 5.43
CA GLN A 350 11.03 -8.06 6.59
C GLN A 350 9.71 -8.50 7.22
N MET A 351 8.71 -8.88 6.43
CA MET A 351 7.46 -9.45 6.93
C MET A 351 7.71 -10.77 7.66
N LEU A 352 8.45 -11.67 7.06
CA LEU A 352 8.82 -12.95 7.69
C LEU A 352 9.56 -12.71 9.02
N TYR A 353 10.54 -11.82 9.03
CA TYR A 353 11.26 -11.42 10.25
C TYR A 353 10.31 -10.89 11.33
N SER A 354 9.39 -10.02 10.98
CA SER A 354 8.43 -9.43 11.92
C SER A 354 7.54 -10.50 12.55
N LEU A 355 6.98 -11.39 11.74
CA LEU A 355 6.11 -12.48 12.21
C LEU A 355 6.88 -13.45 13.12
N VAL A 356 8.07 -13.91 12.71
CA VAL A 356 8.88 -14.85 13.50
C VAL A 356 9.35 -14.22 14.81
N THR A 357 9.76 -12.97 14.79
CA THR A 357 10.16 -12.25 16.02
C THR A 357 8.99 -12.16 17.00
N TYR A 358 7.80 -11.85 16.52
CA TYR A 358 6.59 -11.85 17.34
C TYR A 358 6.29 -13.22 17.90
N MET A 359 6.35 -14.28 17.09
CA MET A 359 6.08 -15.66 17.54
C MET A 359 7.09 -16.15 18.59
N ASN A 360 8.31 -15.61 18.63
CA ASN A 360 9.30 -15.90 19.66
C ASN A 360 9.17 -15.03 20.92
N SER A 361 8.27 -14.04 20.92
CA SER A 361 8.03 -13.19 22.08
C SER A 361 7.03 -13.82 23.07
N GLU A 362 6.96 -13.25 24.27
CA GLU A 362 5.97 -13.63 25.29
C GLU A 362 4.52 -13.21 24.90
N SER A 363 4.40 -12.30 23.94
CA SER A 363 3.10 -11.77 23.48
C SER A 363 2.35 -12.74 22.56
N PHE A 364 3.05 -13.75 21.99
CA PHE A 364 2.43 -14.76 21.13
C PHE A 364 1.96 -15.97 21.90
#